data_47d16686fdb2f9fdae26c36ebb88bddb
#
_entry.id   47d16686fdb2f9fdae26c36ebb88bddb
#
_cell.length_a   1.000
_cell.length_b   1.000
_cell.length_c   1.000
_cell.angle_alpha   90.00
_cell.angle_beta   90.00
_cell.angle_gamma   90.00
#
_symmetry.space_group_name_H-M   'P 1'
#
loop_
_entity.id
_entity.type
_entity.pdbx_description
1 polymer ?
#
loop_
_entity_poly.entity_id
_entity_poly.type
_entity_poly.pdbx_seq_one_letter_code
_entity_poly.pdbx_strand_id
1 'polypeptide(L)'
;FADCSGDAVLVRLGGAEVFYGREAQSKYDESLAPETAQKLVMGHSLRWYSEKTQTESSFPDISWGFDFDENSYMNCTAGDWEQETGFTRDMVKDIEYIRDYGLRAIYSNWAYQKNRCKDKEKFANYELKWISPVGGKRESYRVKGDLVLNQNDIENRVLYPDGTACLTWSIDIHYPEPTNAEKFGEAFRSCAYHRGIGKPYPVPYRCLYSADISNLFLGGRIISLSRIAFSSARVMRTLGQLGEVAGIAAGVCVKNNCTPREVYTEFWDETRALLTAGVQVPASFNGGINSRESYHFKDLGWITFADGDEIKKD
;
A
#
# COMPACT_ATOMS: atom_id res chain seq x y z
N PHE A 1 4.27 -1.60 22.57
CA PHE A 1 3.19 -1.03 21.76
C PHE A 1 3.38 -1.39 20.29
N ALA A 2 2.29 -1.31 19.50
CA ALA A 2 2.36 -1.45 18.04
C ALA A 2 1.46 -0.41 17.38
N ASP A 3 1.99 0.34 16.40
CA ASP A 3 1.19 1.21 15.55
C ASP A 3 0.77 0.45 14.30
N CYS A 4 -0.51 0.05 14.25
CA CYS A 4 -1.14 -0.63 13.11
C CYS A 4 -2.20 0.27 12.45
N SER A 5 -2.16 1.58 12.71
CA SER A 5 -3.16 2.53 12.21
C SER A 5 -3.10 2.72 10.68
N GLY A 6 -1.99 2.37 10.05
CA GLY A 6 -1.71 2.63 8.64
C GLY A 6 -1.41 4.09 8.31
N ASP A 7 -1.52 4.99 9.29
CA ASP A 7 -1.27 6.43 9.16
C ASP A 7 -0.21 6.94 10.17
N ALA A 8 0.51 6.01 10.81
CA ALA A 8 1.53 6.30 11.82
C ALA A 8 0.99 7.20 12.97
N VAL A 9 -0.19 6.91 13.47
CA VAL A 9 -0.88 7.77 14.45
C VAL A 9 -0.10 7.83 15.76
N LEU A 10 0.28 6.68 16.34
CA LEU A 10 1.04 6.63 17.59
C LEU A 10 2.43 7.25 17.43
N VAL A 11 3.09 6.95 16.31
CA VAL A 11 4.41 7.48 15.98
C VAL A 11 4.39 9.02 15.92
N ARG A 12 3.43 9.58 15.21
CA ARG A 12 3.28 11.04 15.04
C ARG A 12 2.92 11.73 16.33
N LEU A 13 2.05 11.13 17.15
CA LEU A 13 1.71 11.64 18.48
C LEU A 13 2.91 11.56 19.44
N GLY A 14 3.76 10.55 19.28
CA GLY A 14 5.01 10.40 20.03
C GLY A 14 6.15 11.30 19.56
N GLY A 15 5.97 12.05 18.46
CA GLY A 15 6.98 12.99 17.94
C GLY A 15 8.17 12.33 17.22
N ALA A 16 8.05 11.06 16.82
CA ALA A 16 9.09 10.36 16.08
C ALA A 16 9.12 10.76 14.59
N GLU A 17 10.26 10.50 13.93
CA GLU A 17 10.48 10.86 12.53
C GLU A 17 9.62 10.03 11.58
N VAL A 18 8.94 10.73 10.68
CA VAL A 18 8.10 10.12 9.63
C VAL A 18 8.45 10.70 8.26
N PHE A 19 8.24 9.89 7.22
CA PHE A 19 8.38 10.28 5.82
C PHE A 19 7.00 10.44 5.19
N TYR A 20 6.88 11.39 4.27
CA TYR A 20 5.67 11.61 3.48
C TYR A 20 6.02 11.99 2.05
N GLY A 21 5.33 11.40 1.08
CA GLY A 21 5.59 11.66 -0.32
C GLY A 21 6.82 10.91 -0.85
N ARG A 22 7.43 11.47 -1.88
CA ARG A 22 8.57 10.89 -2.61
C ARG A 22 9.86 11.58 -2.20
N GLU A 23 10.84 10.80 -1.76
CA GLU A 23 12.20 11.28 -1.52
C GLU A 23 12.86 11.71 -2.84
N ALA A 24 13.81 12.65 -2.75
CA ALA A 24 14.70 12.96 -3.86
C ALA A 24 15.62 11.78 -4.17
N GLN A 25 16.01 11.64 -5.44
CA GLN A 25 16.96 10.62 -5.88
C GLN A 25 18.24 10.62 -5.03
N SER A 26 18.76 11.81 -4.73
CA SER A 26 19.99 11.99 -3.95
C SER A 26 19.95 11.40 -2.54
N LYS A 27 18.75 11.08 -2.00
CA LYS A 27 18.64 10.57 -0.62
C LYS A 27 19.07 9.11 -0.49
N TYR A 28 18.74 8.29 -1.48
CA TYR A 28 19.05 6.85 -1.47
C TYR A 28 19.65 6.38 -2.81
N ASP A 29 19.93 7.28 -3.73
CA ASP A 29 20.41 7.00 -5.10
C ASP A 29 19.48 6.06 -5.89
N GLU A 30 18.16 6.19 -5.67
CA GLU A 30 17.14 5.36 -6.31
C GLU A 30 16.82 5.84 -7.72
N SER A 31 17.00 4.97 -8.72
CA SER A 31 16.80 5.33 -10.14
C SER A 31 15.34 5.69 -10.51
N LEU A 32 14.35 5.27 -9.70
CA LEU A 32 12.93 5.58 -9.90
C LEU A 32 12.44 6.77 -9.05
N ALA A 33 13.31 7.32 -8.20
CA ALA A 33 12.98 8.50 -7.42
C ALA A 33 13.08 9.78 -8.27
N PRO A 34 12.31 10.82 -7.98
CA PRO A 34 12.41 12.10 -8.66
C PRO A 34 13.71 12.82 -8.30
N GLU A 35 14.17 13.70 -9.17
CA GLU A 35 15.34 14.54 -8.92
C GLU A 35 15.22 15.36 -7.62
N THR A 36 14.04 15.91 -7.37
CA THR A 36 13.71 16.67 -6.16
C THR A 36 12.56 16.02 -5.40
N ALA A 37 12.58 16.10 -4.07
CA ALA A 37 11.52 15.55 -3.23
C ALA A 37 10.15 16.16 -3.54
N GLN A 38 9.11 15.34 -3.51
CA GLN A 38 7.74 15.72 -3.85
C GLN A 38 6.75 15.26 -2.79
N LYS A 39 5.75 16.08 -2.49
CA LYS A 39 4.61 15.70 -1.64
C LYS A 39 3.56 14.90 -2.43
N LEU A 40 4.00 14.02 -3.30
CA LEU A 40 3.15 13.19 -4.11
C LEU A 40 3.07 11.79 -3.49
N VAL A 41 1.86 11.32 -3.26
CA VAL A 41 1.54 10.01 -2.70
C VAL A 41 0.60 9.26 -3.64
N MET A 42 0.37 7.99 -3.38
CA MET A 42 -0.65 7.21 -4.07
C MET A 42 -2.03 7.66 -3.62
N GLY A 43 -2.93 7.87 -4.56
CA GLY A 43 -4.30 8.31 -4.27
C GLY A 43 -5.15 7.26 -3.53
N HIS A 44 -6.31 7.67 -3.05
CA HIS A 44 -7.35 6.76 -2.59
C HIS A 44 -8.10 6.19 -3.79
N SER A 45 -8.31 4.87 -3.82
CA SER A 45 -9.18 4.24 -4.81
C SER A 45 -10.63 4.29 -4.36
N LEU A 46 -11.53 4.70 -5.26
CA LEU A 46 -12.97 4.57 -5.06
C LEU A 46 -13.52 3.55 -6.05
N ARG A 47 -13.85 2.39 -5.55
CA ARG A 47 -14.45 1.31 -6.35
C ARG A 47 -15.94 1.54 -6.52
N TRP A 48 -16.46 1.21 -7.69
CA TRP A 48 -17.89 1.27 -7.98
C TRP A 48 -18.26 0.27 -9.07
N TYR A 49 -19.53 -0.08 -9.17
CA TYR A 49 -20.03 -0.89 -10.26
C TYR A 49 -21.49 -0.56 -10.60
N SER A 50 -21.85 -0.82 -11.86
CA SER A 50 -23.21 -0.81 -12.35
C SER A 50 -23.66 -2.24 -12.67
N GLU A 51 -24.97 -2.46 -12.68
CA GLU A 51 -25.58 -3.72 -13.07
C GLU A 51 -26.46 -3.54 -14.29
N LYS A 52 -26.48 -4.56 -15.16
CA LYS A 52 -27.38 -4.57 -16.29
C LYS A 52 -28.82 -4.88 -15.85
N THR A 53 -29.77 -4.08 -16.31
CA THR A 53 -31.19 -4.20 -16.00
C THR A 53 -31.97 -4.78 -17.19
N GLN A 54 -33.17 -5.31 -16.95
CA GLN A 54 -34.05 -5.82 -18.01
C GLN A 54 -34.71 -4.69 -18.78
N THR A 55 -34.91 -3.56 -18.15
CA THR A 55 -35.51 -2.35 -18.71
C THR A 55 -34.56 -1.18 -18.65
N GLU A 56 -34.80 -0.15 -19.43
CA GLU A 56 -34.03 1.07 -19.36
C GLU A 56 -34.12 1.73 -17.97
N SER A 57 -33.04 2.28 -17.51
CA SER A 57 -32.93 3.06 -16.28
C SER A 57 -32.46 4.47 -16.59
N SER A 58 -32.99 5.45 -15.87
CA SER A 58 -32.59 6.85 -15.97
C SER A 58 -31.50 7.18 -14.90
N PHE A 59 -30.75 8.23 -15.16
CA PHE A 59 -29.88 8.87 -14.18
C PHE A 59 -30.00 10.38 -14.34
N PRO A 60 -30.09 11.17 -13.26
CA PRO A 60 -30.26 12.61 -13.38
C PRO A 60 -28.97 13.29 -13.90
N ASP A 61 -29.12 14.39 -14.61
CA ASP A 61 -28.07 15.34 -14.82
C ASP A 61 -27.72 16.02 -13.48
N ILE A 62 -26.43 16.23 -13.25
CA ILE A 62 -25.95 16.81 -12.00
C ILE A 62 -25.25 18.14 -12.26
N SER A 63 -25.78 19.23 -11.69
CA SER A 63 -25.26 20.59 -11.88
C SER A 63 -23.94 20.87 -11.14
N TRP A 64 -23.66 20.10 -10.10
CA TRP A 64 -22.44 20.21 -9.28
C TRP A 64 -21.28 19.31 -9.77
N GLY A 65 -21.51 18.56 -10.86
CA GLY A 65 -20.58 17.60 -11.42
C GLY A 65 -19.38 18.24 -12.11
N PHE A 66 -18.50 17.38 -12.63
CA PHE A 66 -17.47 17.77 -13.58
C PHE A 66 -18.05 17.81 -14.99
N ASP A 67 -17.55 18.72 -15.82
CA ASP A 67 -17.96 18.82 -17.22
C ASP A 67 -17.14 17.87 -18.10
N PHE A 68 -17.68 16.65 -18.25
CA PHE A 68 -17.12 15.63 -19.12
C PHE A 68 -17.50 15.88 -20.58
N ASP A 69 -16.61 15.46 -21.49
CA ASP A 69 -16.85 15.39 -22.95
C ASP A 69 -16.41 14.03 -23.50
N GLU A 70 -16.54 13.84 -24.81
CA GLU A 70 -16.19 12.60 -25.50
C GLU A 70 -14.72 12.18 -25.37
N ASN A 71 -13.82 13.10 -25.05
CA ASN A 71 -12.39 12.83 -24.92
C ASN A 71 -11.97 12.55 -23.46
N SER A 72 -12.79 12.92 -22.50
CA SER A 72 -12.43 12.88 -21.08
C SER A 72 -13.23 11.88 -20.25
N TYR A 73 -14.42 11.45 -20.72
CA TYR A 73 -15.20 10.50 -19.96
C TYR A 73 -14.58 9.09 -19.97
N MET A 74 -14.84 8.36 -18.92
CA MET A 74 -14.42 6.96 -18.80
C MET A 74 -15.52 6.05 -19.32
N ASN A 75 -15.29 5.39 -20.46
CA ASN A 75 -16.24 4.46 -21.06
C ASN A 75 -16.18 3.11 -20.33
N CYS A 76 -16.83 3.01 -19.18
CA CYS A 76 -16.79 1.83 -18.31
C CYS A 76 -18.08 1.65 -17.53
N THR A 77 -18.35 0.42 -17.10
CA THR A 77 -19.51 0.05 -16.26
C THR A 77 -19.12 -0.28 -14.83
N ALA A 78 -17.85 -0.20 -14.51
CA ALA A 78 -17.29 -0.35 -13.17
C ALA A 78 -15.96 0.39 -13.10
N GLY A 79 -15.52 0.73 -11.90
CA GLY A 79 -14.21 1.28 -11.63
C GLY A 79 -13.52 0.54 -10.52
N ASP A 80 -12.21 0.36 -10.63
CA ASP A 80 -11.38 -0.37 -9.68
C ASP A 80 -10.22 0.50 -9.17
N TRP A 81 -9.05 -0.08 -9.03
CA TRP A 81 -7.88 0.54 -8.41
C TRP A 81 -7.36 1.78 -9.14
N GLU A 82 -7.55 1.88 -10.46
CA GLU A 82 -7.08 3.01 -11.27
C GLU A 82 -7.86 4.31 -11.04
N GLN A 83 -9.03 4.25 -10.41
CA GLN A 83 -9.79 5.44 -10.03
C GLN A 83 -9.30 5.96 -8.69
N GLU A 84 -8.29 6.81 -8.75
CA GLU A 84 -7.56 7.34 -7.61
C GLU A 84 -7.63 8.85 -7.52
N THR A 85 -7.84 9.35 -6.30
CA THR A 85 -7.93 10.78 -5.99
C THR A 85 -7.00 11.19 -4.86
N GLY A 86 -6.58 12.46 -4.84
CA GLY A 86 -5.84 13.05 -3.72
C GLY A 86 -4.33 12.91 -3.77
N PHE A 87 -3.72 12.67 -4.92
CA PHE A 87 -2.27 12.44 -5.06
C PHE A 87 -1.37 13.49 -4.42
N THR A 88 -1.81 14.74 -4.37
CA THR A 88 -1.07 15.89 -3.82
C THR A 88 -1.63 16.38 -2.48
N ARG A 89 -2.61 15.68 -1.93
CA ARG A 89 -3.29 16.02 -0.68
C ARG A 89 -2.68 15.34 0.53
N ASP A 90 -2.95 15.86 1.73
CA ASP A 90 -2.65 15.15 2.98
C ASP A 90 -3.66 14.02 3.17
N MET A 91 -3.19 12.78 3.05
CA MET A 91 -4.02 11.57 3.10
C MET A 91 -4.76 11.35 4.43
N VAL A 92 -4.40 12.10 5.47
CA VAL A 92 -5.03 12.03 6.79
C VAL A 92 -5.95 13.22 7.02
N LYS A 93 -5.46 14.43 6.75
CA LYS A 93 -6.21 15.66 7.01
C LYS A 93 -7.32 15.92 6.00
N ASP A 94 -7.04 15.60 4.72
CA ASP A 94 -7.93 15.90 3.60
C ASP A 94 -8.80 14.69 3.19
N ILE A 95 -8.92 13.67 4.06
CA ILE A 95 -9.57 12.38 3.74
C ILE A 95 -11.00 12.55 3.20
N GLU A 96 -11.79 13.45 3.79
CA GLU A 96 -13.16 13.71 3.37
C GLU A 96 -13.20 14.39 1.99
N TYR A 97 -12.35 15.40 1.78
CA TYR A 97 -12.22 16.04 0.48
C TYR A 97 -11.81 15.04 -0.62
N ILE A 98 -10.83 14.19 -0.35
CA ILE A 98 -10.33 13.18 -1.29
C ILE A 98 -11.44 12.22 -1.70
N ARG A 99 -12.24 11.75 -0.73
CA ARG A 99 -13.41 10.90 -0.99
C ARG A 99 -14.45 11.64 -1.83
N ASP A 100 -14.82 12.85 -1.43
CA ASP A 100 -15.90 13.61 -2.08
C ASP A 100 -15.52 13.99 -3.51
N TYR A 101 -14.24 14.31 -3.74
CA TYR A 101 -13.73 14.55 -5.09
C TYR A 101 -13.87 13.32 -5.99
N GLY A 102 -13.51 12.14 -5.47
CA GLY A 102 -13.67 10.88 -6.20
C GLY A 102 -15.14 10.51 -6.45
N LEU A 103 -16.02 10.70 -5.47
CA LEU A 103 -17.46 10.51 -5.64
C LEU A 103 -18.03 11.45 -6.71
N ARG A 104 -17.61 12.73 -6.69
CA ARG A 104 -17.98 13.71 -7.69
C ARG A 104 -17.58 13.24 -9.09
N ALA A 105 -16.36 12.73 -9.27
CA ALA A 105 -15.88 12.21 -10.55
C ALA A 105 -16.73 11.03 -11.05
N ILE A 106 -17.05 10.07 -10.17
CA ILE A 106 -17.85 8.89 -10.52
C ILE A 106 -19.26 9.28 -10.94
N TYR A 107 -19.96 10.10 -10.13
CA TYR A 107 -21.32 10.54 -10.44
C TYR A 107 -21.37 11.37 -11.72
N SER A 108 -20.40 12.26 -11.94
CA SER A 108 -20.34 13.08 -13.14
C SER A 108 -20.11 12.25 -14.39
N ASN A 109 -19.18 11.31 -14.34
CA ASN A 109 -18.90 10.39 -15.45
C ASN A 109 -20.12 9.54 -15.77
N TRP A 110 -20.79 9.00 -14.75
CA TRP A 110 -22.00 8.20 -14.94
C TRP A 110 -23.15 9.01 -15.55
N ALA A 111 -23.38 10.23 -15.06
CA ALA A 111 -24.38 11.14 -15.64
C ALA A 111 -24.08 11.45 -17.12
N TYR A 112 -22.81 11.69 -17.46
CA TYR A 112 -22.39 11.91 -18.84
C TYR A 112 -22.63 10.68 -19.71
N GLN A 113 -22.26 9.49 -19.27
CA GLN A 113 -22.48 8.23 -19.99
C GLN A 113 -23.96 7.95 -20.25
N LYS A 114 -24.80 8.18 -19.26
CA LYS A 114 -26.25 7.93 -19.36
C LYS A 114 -26.98 8.92 -20.27
N ASN A 115 -26.55 10.19 -20.27
CA ASN A 115 -27.37 11.25 -20.84
C ASN A 115 -26.75 11.88 -22.10
N ARG A 116 -25.43 11.97 -22.22
CA ARG A 116 -24.79 12.88 -23.17
C ARG A 116 -23.79 12.25 -24.14
N CYS A 117 -23.10 11.16 -23.73
CA CYS A 117 -22.10 10.55 -24.62
C CYS A 117 -22.74 10.01 -25.91
N LYS A 118 -21.97 9.96 -26.99
CA LYS A 118 -22.45 9.45 -28.30
C LYS A 118 -22.96 8.00 -28.25
N ASP A 119 -22.41 7.22 -27.32
CA ASP A 119 -22.73 5.80 -27.13
C ASP A 119 -23.72 5.56 -25.98
N LYS A 120 -24.48 6.55 -25.53
CA LYS A 120 -25.37 6.46 -24.35
C LYS A 120 -26.35 5.29 -24.40
N GLU A 121 -26.74 4.86 -25.59
CA GLU A 121 -27.64 3.70 -25.78
C GLU A 121 -27.00 2.39 -25.23
N LYS A 122 -25.67 2.29 -25.21
CA LYS A 122 -24.96 1.15 -24.61
C LYS A 122 -25.19 1.07 -23.10
N PHE A 123 -25.46 2.20 -22.47
CA PHE A 123 -25.66 2.33 -21.03
C PHE A 123 -27.13 2.42 -20.63
N ALA A 124 -28.06 2.45 -21.60
CA ALA A 124 -29.49 2.59 -21.32
C ALA A 124 -30.00 1.59 -20.27
N ASN A 125 -29.61 0.31 -20.43
CA ASN A 125 -29.99 -0.78 -19.54
C ASN A 125 -28.95 -1.06 -18.43
N TYR A 126 -28.29 -0.01 -17.91
CA TYR A 126 -27.37 -0.13 -16.77
C TYR A 126 -27.79 0.82 -15.65
N GLU A 127 -27.79 0.34 -14.44
CA GLU A 127 -28.05 1.09 -13.21
C GLU A 127 -26.77 1.17 -12.38
N LEU A 128 -26.40 2.37 -11.92
CA LEU A 128 -25.33 2.52 -10.94
C LEU A 128 -25.77 1.89 -9.62
N LYS A 129 -25.10 0.79 -9.24
CA LYS A 129 -25.58 -0.06 -8.15
C LYS A 129 -24.90 0.23 -6.83
N TRP A 130 -23.60 0.45 -6.87
CA TRP A 130 -22.84 0.64 -5.66
C TRP A 130 -21.58 1.48 -5.94
N ILE A 131 -21.24 2.33 -4.97
CA ILE A 131 -20.01 3.08 -4.91
C ILE A 131 -19.45 2.90 -3.50
N SER A 132 -18.14 2.70 -3.38
CA SER A 132 -17.48 2.62 -2.07
C SER A 132 -17.70 3.91 -1.27
N PRO A 133 -18.30 3.86 -0.08
CA PRO A 133 -18.51 5.04 0.75
C PRO A 133 -17.21 5.54 1.40
N VAL A 134 -16.16 4.73 1.37
CA VAL A 134 -14.84 5.02 1.93
C VAL A 134 -13.78 4.74 0.89
N GLY A 135 -12.90 5.70 0.66
CA GLY A 135 -11.76 5.52 -0.23
C GLY A 135 -10.76 4.51 0.30
N GLY A 136 -10.29 3.62 -0.56
CA GLY A 136 -9.23 2.67 -0.26
C GLY A 136 -7.88 3.38 -0.15
N LYS A 137 -7.49 3.77 1.06
CA LYS A 137 -6.21 4.42 1.34
C LYS A 137 -5.07 3.42 1.23
N ARG A 138 -4.11 3.68 0.36
CA ARG A 138 -2.97 2.79 0.09
C ARG A 138 -1.63 3.31 0.56
N GLU A 139 -1.51 4.61 0.76
CA GLU A 139 -0.31 5.29 1.23
C GLU A 139 -0.68 6.44 2.15
N SER A 140 0.20 6.76 3.12
CA SER A 140 0.23 7.99 3.87
C SER A 140 1.64 8.21 4.42
N TYR A 141 1.83 8.15 5.74
CA TYR A 141 3.14 8.27 6.37
C TYR A 141 3.85 6.92 6.42
N ARG A 142 5.16 6.94 6.25
CA ARG A 142 6.10 5.87 6.57
C ARG A 142 6.97 6.31 7.73
N VAL A 143 7.43 5.39 8.54
CA VAL A 143 8.16 5.68 9.79
C VAL A 143 9.63 5.34 9.60
N LYS A 144 10.51 6.09 10.23
CA LYS A 144 11.92 5.75 10.30
C LYS A 144 12.17 4.64 11.32
N GLY A 145 12.65 3.51 10.83
CA GLY A 145 13.21 2.41 11.64
C GLY A 145 14.73 2.48 11.68
N ASP A 146 15.34 1.50 12.30
CA ASP A 146 16.82 1.39 12.34
C ASP A 146 17.42 1.10 10.95
N LEU A 147 16.61 0.58 10.04
CA LEU A 147 16.94 0.41 8.63
C LEU A 147 15.80 0.96 7.77
N VAL A 148 16.15 1.73 6.76
CA VAL A 148 15.20 2.17 5.72
C VAL A 148 15.50 1.36 4.45
N LEU A 149 14.67 0.35 4.18
CA LEU A 149 14.80 -0.45 2.97
C LEU A 149 14.50 0.41 1.74
N ASN A 150 15.34 0.33 0.72
CA ASN A 150 15.24 1.13 -0.50
C ASN A 150 15.27 0.28 -1.78
N GLN A 151 15.10 0.92 -2.95
CA GLN A 151 15.10 0.26 -4.25
C GLN A 151 16.38 -0.52 -4.51
N ASN A 152 17.53 0.08 -4.19
CA ASN A 152 18.85 -0.52 -4.49
C ASN A 152 19.08 -1.80 -3.69
N ASP A 153 18.60 -1.85 -2.44
CA ASP A 153 18.66 -3.07 -1.64
C ASP A 153 17.92 -4.22 -2.32
N ILE A 154 16.72 -3.95 -2.84
CA ILE A 154 15.88 -4.94 -3.50
C ILE A 154 16.48 -5.39 -4.83
N GLU A 155 16.86 -4.44 -5.70
CA GLU A 155 17.35 -4.73 -7.05
C GLU A 155 18.74 -5.35 -7.06
N ASN A 156 19.62 -4.90 -6.18
CA ASN A 156 20.98 -5.45 -6.04
C ASN A 156 21.03 -6.67 -5.12
N ARG A 157 19.88 -7.11 -4.61
CA ARG A 157 19.79 -8.28 -3.72
C ARG A 157 20.69 -8.15 -2.48
N VAL A 158 20.69 -6.96 -1.85
CA VAL A 158 21.41 -6.75 -0.59
C VAL A 158 20.65 -7.45 0.53
N LEU A 159 21.08 -8.66 0.90
CA LEU A 159 20.40 -9.47 1.91
C LEU A 159 20.96 -9.17 3.30
N TYR A 160 20.03 -8.87 4.21
CA TYR A 160 20.34 -8.57 5.60
C TYR A 160 20.17 -9.80 6.50
N PRO A 161 20.99 -9.95 7.57
CA PRO A 161 20.93 -11.13 8.45
C PRO A 161 19.58 -11.26 9.19
N ASP A 162 18.86 -10.16 9.31
CA ASP A 162 17.53 -10.06 9.93
C ASP A 162 16.36 -10.10 8.93
N GLY A 163 16.57 -10.72 7.76
CA GLY A 163 15.52 -10.92 6.77
C GLY A 163 14.33 -11.70 7.32
N THR A 164 13.11 -11.26 6.99
CA THR A 164 11.85 -11.84 7.45
C THR A 164 10.91 -12.21 6.28
N ALA A 165 9.64 -11.84 6.32
CA ALA A 165 8.69 -12.13 5.25
C ALA A 165 9.09 -11.47 3.91
N CYS A 166 8.82 -12.16 2.80
CA CYS A 166 9.29 -11.74 1.49
C CYS A 166 8.34 -10.80 0.76
N LEU A 167 8.91 -9.78 0.12
CA LEU A 167 8.29 -9.08 -0.99
C LEU A 167 8.18 -10.04 -2.17
N THR A 168 7.02 -10.08 -2.79
CA THR A 168 6.76 -10.88 -4.00
C THR A 168 6.11 -10.05 -5.12
N TRP A 169 5.75 -8.81 -4.83
CA TRP A 169 5.13 -7.89 -5.77
C TRP A 169 6.17 -7.02 -6.46
N SER A 170 5.89 -6.62 -7.70
CA SER A 170 6.73 -5.63 -8.40
C SER A 170 6.78 -4.30 -7.65
N ILE A 171 7.77 -3.49 -7.93
CA ILE A 171 7.74 -2.06 -7.61
C ILE A 171 6.62 -1.46 -8.47
N ASP A 172 5.53 -1.09 -7.83
CA ASP A 172 4.26 -0.69 -8.43
C ASP A 172 3.93 0.75 -8.02
N ILE A 173 4.37 1.68 -8.86
CA ILE A 173 4.28 3.12 -8.61
C ILE A 173 3.08 3.67 -9.35
N HIS A 174 2.23 4.41 -8.64
CA HIS A 174 1.09 5.10 -9.21
C HIS A 174 1.35 6.60 -9.31
N TYR A 175 1.02 7.15 -10.45
CA TYR A 175 1.12 8.58 -10.76
C TYR A 175 -0.27 9.12 -11.12
N PRO A 176 -0.55 10.41 -10.85
CA PRO A 176 -1.76 11.05 -11.38
C PRO A 176 -1.71 11.04 -12.91
N GLU A 177 -2.83 10.73 -13.54
CA GLU A 177 -2.96 10.78 -14.99
C GLU A 177 -2.92 12.24 -15.46
N PRO A 178 -1.95 12.65 -16.34
CA PRO A 178 -1.68 14.07 -16.60
C PRO A 178 -2.82 14.83 -17.28
N THR A 179 -3.45 14.24 -18.31
CA THR A 179 -4.53 14.91 -19.07
C THR A 179 -5.78 15.07 -18.20
N ASN A 180 -6.03 14.12 -17.31
CA ASN A 180 -7.09 14.18 -16.33
C ASN A 180 -6.85 15.29 -15.30
N ALA A 181 -5.62 15.41 -14.80
CA ALA A 181 -5.23 16.48 -13.89
C ALA A 181 -5.33 17.86 -14.54
N GLU A 182 -4.88 18.00 -15.79
CA GLU A 182 -4.93 19.25 -16.55
C GLU A 182 -6.37 19.73 -16.74
N LYS A 183 -7.28 18.84 -17.16
CA LYS A 183 -8.67 19.20 -17.42
C LYS A 183 -9.47 19.55 -16.17
N PHE A 184 -9.28 18.80 -15.07
CA PHE A 184 -10.14 18.88 -13.89
C PHE A 184 -9.45 19.52 -12.67
N GLY A 185 -8.20 19.96 -12.81
CA GLY A 185 -7.40 20.58 -11.74
C GLY A 185 -6.71 19.58 -10.82
N GLU A 186 -7.34 18.44 -10.51
CA GLU A 186 -6.74 17.30 -9.82
C GLU A 186 -7.10 16.00 -10.57
N ALA A 187 -6.18 15.04 -10.58
CA ALA A 187 -6.46 13.74 -11.17
C ALA A 187 -7.43 12.93 -10.32
N PHE A 188 -8.33 12.21 -10.98
CA PHE A 188 -9.13 11.13 -10.38
C PHE A 188 -8.86 9.77 -11.04
N ARG A 189 -7.79 9.68 -11.80
CA ARG A 189 -7.25 8.45 -12.38
C ARG A 189 -5.74 8.38 -12.17
N SER A 190 -5.22 7.15 -12.14
CA SER A 190 -3.80 6.88 -12.07
C SER A 190 -3.27 6.22 -13.33
N CYS A 191 -1.99 6.47 -13.59
CA CYS A 191 -1.14 5.65 -14.44
C CYS A 191 -0.22 4.83 -13.54
N ALA A 192 -0.16 3.50 -13.73
CA ALA A 192 0.72 2.62 -12.98
C ALA A 192 1.99 2.31 -13.77
N TYR A 193 3.11 2.28 -13.06
CA TYR A 193 4.39 1.82 -13.57
C TYR A 193 4.84 0.61 -12.76
N HIS A 194 5.15 -0.50 -13.44
CA HIS A 194 5.58 -1.74 -12.81
C HIS A 194 7.01 -2.10 -13.19
N ARG A 195 7.82 -2.41 -12.17
CA ARG A 195 9.16 -2.94 -12.36
C ARG A 195 9.34 -4.20 -11.52
N GLY A 196 9.62 -5.32 -12.19
CA GLY A 196 9.79 -6.62 -11.53
C GLY A 196 10.99 -6.63 -10.58
N ILE A 197 10.88 -7.34 -9.46
CA ILE A 197 11.96 -7.53 -8.48
C ILE A 197 12.74 -8.84 -8.70
N GLY A 198 12.42 -9.59 -9.74
CA GLY A 198 13.07 -10.84 -10.12
C GLY A 198 12.74 -12.01 -9.20
N LYS A 199 13.29 -12.05 -8.00
CA LYS A 199 13.05 -13.08 -6.98
C LYS A 199 12.41 -12.46 -5.74
N PRO A 200 11.70 -13.25 -4.90
CA PRO A 200 11.25 -12.79 -3.58
C PRO A 200 12.39 -12.18 -2.77
N TYR A 201 12.11 -11.09 -2.07
CA TYR A 201 13.11 -10.34 -1.30
C TYR A 201 12.69 -10.24 0.19
N PRO A 202 13.50 -10.73 1.14
CA PRO A 202 13.16 -10.69 2.57
C PRO A 202 13.27 -9.28 3.13
N VAL A 203 12.19 -8.79 3.75
CA VAL A 203 12.18 -7.49 4.44
C VAL A 203 12.97 -7.62 5.76
N PRO A 204 13.94 -6.75 6.02
CA PRO A 204 14.68 -6.77 7.29
C PRO A 204 13.76 -6.46 8.49
N TYR A 205 13.96 -7.16 9.59
CA TYR A 205 13.24 -6.93 10.84
C TYR A 205 13.40 -5.49 11.34
N ARG A 206 14.57 -4.89 11.17
CA ARG A 206 14.87 -3.50 11.55
C ARG A 206 13.99 -2.45 10.86
N CYS A 207 13.21 -2.84 9.85
CA CYS A 207 12.17 -2.00 9.26
C CYS A 207 10.85 -2.00 10.06
N LEU A 208 10.68 -2.88 11.04
CA LEU A 208 9.41 -3.15 11.71
C LEU A 208 9.27 -2.50 13.09
N TYR A 209 10.19 -1.65 13.50
CA TYR A 209 10.11 -0.89 14.74
C TYR A 209 10.66 0.53 14.57
N SER A 210 10.24 1.43 15.45
CA SER A 210 10.65 2.83 15.42
C SER A 210 12.10 2.99 15.87
N ALA A 211 12.87 3.79 15.13
CA ALA A 211 14.22 4.18 15.56
C ALA A 211 14.20 5.11 16.78
N ASP A 212 13.14 5.92 16.93
CA ASP A 212 13.06 6.99 17.92
C ASP A 212 12.29 6.60 19.18
N ILE A 213 11.32 5.66 19.07
CA ILE A 213 10.49 5.20 20.20
C ILE A 213 10.86 3.76 20.53
N SER A 214 11.56 3.57 21.62
CA SER A 214 12.24 2.33 21.98
C SER A 214 11.33 1.10 22.15
N ASN A 215 10.05 1.28 22.44
CA ASN A 215 9.09 0.20 22.71
C ASN A 215 7.93 0.16 21.71
N LEU A 216 8.15 0.62 20.45
CA LEU A 216 7.09 0.73 19.45
C LEU A 216 7.40 -0.08 18.18
N PHE A 217 6.57 -1.08 17.90
CA PHE A 217 6.52 -1.79 16.64
C PHE A 217 5.72 -1.03 15.58
N LEU A 218 6.05 -1.28 14.33
CA LEU A 218 5.40 -0.71 13.14
C LEU A 218 4.68 -1.83 12.40
N GLY A 219 3.35 -1.73 12.29
CA GLY A 219 2.52 -2.70 11.60
C GLY A 219 1.87 -2.15 10.34
N GLY A 220 1.82 -2.97 9.29
CA GLY A 220 1.19 -2.59 8.03
C GLY A 220 2.04 -1.63 7.17
N ARG A 221 1.39 -0.73 6.43
CA ARG A 221 2.05 0.12 5.41
C ARG A 221 2.93 1.26 5.94
N ILE A 222 3.05 1.42 7.27
CA ILE A 222 3.85 2.48 7.88
C ILE A 222 5.30 2.10 8.13
N ILE A 223 5.69 0.87 7.85
CA ILE A 223 7.04 0.35 8.10
C ILE A 223 8.13 1.17 7.42
N SER A 224 9.38 0.95 7.82
CA SER A 224 10.52 1.78 7.42
C SER A 224 11.04 1.46 6.02
N LEU A 225 10.54 2.19 5.04
CA LEU A 225 10.84 2.01 3.62
C LEU A 225 11.02 3.35 2.93
N SER A 226 11.84 3.41 1.88
CA SER A 226 11.77 4.48 0.89
C SER A 226 10.42 4.42 0.15
N ARG A 227 10.03 5.51 -0.52
CA ARG A 227 8.80 5.50 -1.31
C ARG A 227 8.82 4.46 -2.43
N ILE A 228 9.98 4.20 -3.01
CA ILE A 228 10.12 3.22 -4.10
C ILE A 228 10.00 1.80 -3.55
N ALA A 229 10.73 1.44 -2.51
CA ALA A 229 10.62 0.13 -1.87
C ALA A 229 9.21 -0.14 -1.31
N PHE A 230 8.57 0.89 -0.75
CA PHE A 230 7.20 0.84 -0.28
C PHE A 230 6.21 0.35 -1.37
N SER A 231 6.44 0.73 -2.61
CA SER A 231 5.59 0.36 -3.74
C SER A 231 5.50 -1.16 -3.97
N SER A 232 6.53 -1.91 -3.57
CA SER A 232 6.53 -3.38 -3.59
C SER A 232 5.96 -3.99 -2.30
N ALA A 233 6.21 -3.36 -1.15
CA ALA A 233 5.88 -3.93 0.16
C ALA A 233 4.42 -3.76 0.59
N ARG A 234 3.73 -2.73 0.09
CA ARG A 234 2.39 -2.29 0.54
C ARG A 234 1.24 -3.27 0.32
N VAL A 235 1.45 -4.34 -0.42
CA VAL A 235 0.39 -5.31 -0.71
C VAL A 235 -0.02 -6.08 0.55
N MET A 236 -1.33 -6.32 0.72
CA MET A 236 -1.92 -6.90 1.93
C MET A 236 -1.29 -8.21 2.36
N ARG A 237 -0.94 -9.08 1.41
CA ARG A 237 -0.31 -10.37 1.69
C ARG A 237 1.04 -10.21 2.40
N THR A 238 1.92 -9.38 1.87
CA THR A 238 3.22 -9.06 2.47
C THR A 238 3.04 -8.42 3.85
N LEU A 239 2.16 -7.41 3.94
CA LEU A 239 1.93 -6.72 5.21
C LEU A 239 1.31 -7.62 6.28
N GLY A 240 0.48 -8.59 5.89
CA GLY A 240 -0.06 -9.59 6.82
C GLY A 240 1.03 -10.47 7.44
N GLN A 241 1.98 -10.93 6.61
CA GLN A 241 3.13 -11.71 7.06
C GLN A 241 4.08 -10.89 7.96
N LEU A 242 4.33 -9.63 7.60
CA LEU A 242 5.13 -8.73 8.44
C LEU A 242 4.43 -8.42 9.78
N GLY A 243 3.11 -8.43 9.81
CA GLY A 243 2.33 -8.36 11.05
C GLY A 243 2.54 -9.56 11.96
N GLU A 244 2.65 -10.76 11.39
CA GLU A 244 2.99 -11.99 12.12
C GLU A 244 4.42 -11.89 12.71
N VAL A 245 5.38 -11.41 11.92
CA VAL A 245 6.76 -11.15 12.40
C VAL A 245 6.76 -10.22 13.61
N ALA A 246 6.06 -9.08 13.50
CA ALA A 246 5.98 -8.11 14.59
C ALA A 246 5.30 -8.72 15.85
N GLY A 247 4.28 -9.56 15.66
CA GLY A 247 3.60 -10.25 16.75
C GLY A 247 4.51 -11.25 17.49
N ILE A 248 5.26 -12.05 16.74
CA ILE A 248 6.24 -13.00 17.31
C ILE A 248 7.34 -12.23 18.08
N ALA A 249 7.90 -11.19 17.47
CA ALA A 249 8.92 -10.37 18.11
C ALA A 249 8.38 -9.67 19.39
N ALA A 250 7.14 -9.21 19.37
CA ALA A 250 6.50 -8.67 20.58
C ALA A 250 6.36 -9.72 21.69
N GLY A 251 6.09 -10.98 21.35
CA GLY A 251 6.12 -12.11 22.30
C GLY A 251 7.53 -12.32 22.90
N VAL A 252 8.57 -12.22 22.09
CA VAL A 252 9.98 -12.27 22.56
C VAL A 252 10.28 -11.10 23.50
N CYS A 253 9.82 -9.88 23.16
CA CYS A 253 9.96 -8.71 24.06
C CYS A 253 9.35 -8.96 25.42
N VAL A 254 8.12 -9.49 25.47
CA VAL A 254 7.42 -9.77 26.74
C VAL A 254 8.14 -10.84 27.52
N LYS A 255 8.56 -11.93 26.87
CA LYS A 255 9.25 -13.06 27.50
C LYS A 255 10.57 -12.64 28.14
N ASN A 256 11.37 -11.85 27.44
CA ASN A 256 12.72 -11.48 27.83
C ASN A 256 12.81 -10.09 28.49
N ASN A 257 11.68 -9.39 28.66
CA ASN A 257 11.62 -8.01 29.16
C ASN A 257 12.58 -7.07 28.40
N CYS A 258 12.53 -7.13 27.05
CA CYS A 258 13.41 -6.38 26.16
C CYS A 258 12.64 -5.48 25.20
N THR A 259 13.35 -4.57 24.55
CA THR A 259 12.82 -3.68 23.52
C THR A 259 12.82 -4.36 22.15
N PRO A 260 12.04 -3.83 21.16
CA PRO A 260 12.12 -4.29 19.77
C PRO A 260 13.53 -4.30 19.18
N ARG A 261 14.37 -3.32 19.52
CA ARG A 261 15.76 -3.27 19.06
C ARG A 261 16.62 -4.40 19.66
N GLU A 262 16.44 -4.67 20.93
CA GLU A 262 17.15 -5.75 21.63
C GLU A 262 16.74 -7.15 21.13
N VAL A 263 15.53 -7.30 20.56
CA VAL A 263 15.18 -8.54 19.84
C VAL A 263 16.16 -8.82 18.71
N TYR A 264 16.58 -7.82 17.96
CA TYR A 264 17.58 -7.99 16.91
C TYR A 264 18.98 -8.19 17.48
N THR A 265 19.39 -7.39 18.46
CA THR A 265 20.79 -7.40 18.94
C THR A 265 21.11 -8.57 19.87
N GLU A 266 20.13 -9.11 20.60
CA GLU A 266 20.34 -10.09 21.67
C GLU A 266 19.51 -11.38 21.52
N PHE A 267 18.33 -11.31 20.90
CA PHE A 267 17.39 -12.44 20.85
C PHE A 267 17.03 -12.86 19.41
N TRP A 268 17.87 -12.51 18.43
CA TRP A 268 17.53 -12.76 17.03
C TRP A 268 17.46 -14.25 16.68
N ASP A 269 18.34 -15.08 17.23
CA ASP A 269 18.32 -16.53 16.99
C ASP A 269 17.05 -17.19 17.55
N GLU A 270 16.60 -16.77 18.74
CA GLU A 270 15.32 -17.21 19.31
C GLU A 270 14.15 -16.79 18.41
N THR A 271 14.12 -15.53 18.03
CA THR A 271 13.07 -14.97 17.16
C THR A 271 13.02 -15.70 15.84
N ARG A 272 14.16 -15.93 15.22
CA ARG A 272 14.29 -16.64 13.95
C ARG A 272 13.80 -18.10 14.05
N ALA A 273 14.07 -18.77 15.14
CA ALA A 273 13.56 -20.13 15.40
C ALA A 273 12.01 -20.13 15.50
N LEU A 274 11.42 -19.15 16.20
CA LEU A 274 9.97 -19.00 16.30
C LEU A 274 9.34 -18.67 14.95
N LEU A 275 9.93 -17.77 14.18
CA LEU A 275 9.49 -17.44 12.82
C LEU A 275 9.51 -18.68 11.91
N THR A 276 10.55 -19.51 12.01
CA THR A 276 10.66 -20.76 11.25
C THR A 276 9.60 -21.78 11.64
N ALA A 277 9.27 -21.87 12.93
CA ALA A 277 8.21 -22.74 13.42
C ALA A 277 6.81 -22.28 12.97
N GLY A 278 6.65 -20.97 12.73
CA GLY A 278 5.39 -20.33 12.36
C GLY A 278 4.35 -20.29 13.48
N VAL A 279 3.28 -19.56 13.25
CA VAL A 279 2.16 -19.46 14.21
C VAL A 279 1.28 -20.70 14.14
N GLN A 280 1.06 -21.34 15.30
CA GLN A 280 0.13 -22.46 15.41
C GLN A 280 -1.32 -21.95 15.41
N VAL A 281 -2.04 -22.23 14.34
CA VAL A 281 -3.46 -21.88 14.23
C VAL A 281 -4.31 -22.99 14.87
N PRO A 282 -5.24 -22.67 15.79
CA PRO A 282 -6.14 -23.66 16.36
C PRO A 282 -6.89 -24.46 15.28
N ALA A 283 -7.11 -25.75 15.50
CA ALA A 283 -7.82 -26.60 14.54
C ALA A 283 -9.26 -26.11 14.27
N SER A 284 -9.85 -25.38 15.21
CA SER A 284 -11.17 -24.74 15.09
C SER A 284 -11.15 -23.47 14.23
N PHE A 285 -9.97 -22.92 13.91
CA PHE A 285 -9.87 -21.74 13.08
C PHE A 285 -10.15 -22.11 11.62
N ASN A 286 -11.32 -21.77 11.17
CA ASN A 286 -11.70 -21.89 9.77
C ASN A 286 -11.34 -20.59 9.06
N GLY A 287 -10.08 -20.44 8.71
CA GLY A 287 -9.48 -19.22 8.17
C GLY A 287 -9.98 -18.79 6.79
N GLY A 288 -11.11 -19.28 6.36
CA GLY A 288 -11.69 -18.93 5.07
C GLY A 288 -10.84 -19.44 3.90
N ILE A 289 -10.63 -18.59 2.92
CA ILE A 289 -10.01 -18.90 1.63
C ILE A 289 -8.58 -19.45 1.72
N ASN A 290 -7.94 -19.32 2.86
CA ASN A 290 -6.51 -19.53 2.97
C ASN A 290 -6.24 -20.76 3.81
N SER A 291 -5.85 -21.83 3.14
CA SER A 291 -5.31 -22.97 3.84
C SER A 291 -4.06 -22.55 4.63
N ARG A 292 -3.80 -23.20 5.76
CA ARG A 292 -2.58 -23.03 6.56
C ARG A 292 -1.32 -23.08 5.71
N GLU A 293 -1.32 -23.92 4.70
CA GLU A 293 -0.21 -24.16 3.78
C GLU A 293 0.16 -22.92 2.99
N SER A 294 -0.81 -22.05 2.66
CA SER A 294 -0.59 -20.85 1.84
C SER A 294 0.15 -19.71 2.55
N TYR A 295 0.27 -19.77 3.87
CA TYR A 295 0.83 -18.67 4.69
C TYR A 295 1.94 -19.08 5.63
N HIS A 296 2.41 -20.31 5.52
CA HIS A 296 3.52 -20.75 6.34
C HIS A 296 4.80 -20.08 5.85
N PHE A 297 5.57 -19.44 6.74
CA PHE A 297 6.86 -18.83 6.39
C PHE A 297 7.78 -19.83 5.70
N LYS A 298 7.78 -21.08 6.13
CA LYS A 298 8.52 -22.18 5.55
C LYS A 298 8.24 -22.39 4.07
N ASP A 299 6.98 -22.24 3.66
CA ASP A 299 6.55 -22.48 2.27
C ASP A 299 6.81 -21.26 1.37
N LEU A 300 7.08 -20.11 1.96
CA LEU A 300 7.35 -18.87 1.25
C LEU A 300 8.83 -18.60 1.05
N GLY A 301 9.69 -19.51 1.52
CA GLY A 301 11.13 -19.44 1.31
C GLY A 301 11.79 -18.18 1.88
N TRP A 302 11.16 -17.54 2.87
CA TRP A 302 11.66 -16.30 3.44
C TRP A 302 13.02 -16.38 4.09
N ILE A 303 13.48 -17.59 4.41
CA ILE A 303 14.82 -17.82 4.98
C ILE A 303 15.77 -18.47 3.97
N THR A 304 15.29 -18.95 2.86
CA THR A 304 16.14 -19.57 1.85
C THR A 304 16.86 -18.49 1.05
N PHE A 305 18.08 -18.24 1.41
CA PHE A 305 19.01 -17.61 0.50
C PHE A 305 19.27 -18.59 -0.64
N ALA A 306 19.10 -18.13 -1.89
CA ALA A 306 19.52 -18.93 -3.03
C ALA A 306 21.04 -19.12 -2.99
N ASP A 307 21.54 -20.24 -3.52
CA ASP A 307 22.97 -20.45 -3.70
C ASP A 307 23.57 -19.26 -4.48
N GLY A 308 24.56 -18.59 -3.89
CA GLY A 308 25.18 -17.40 -4.45
C GLY A 308 24.61 -16.05 -3.96
N ASP A 309 23.62 -16.04 -3.09
CA ASP A 309 23.20 -14.80 -2.43
C ASP A 309 24.19 -14.43 -1.31
N GLU A 310 24.72 -13.22 -1.33
CA GLU A 310 25.59 -12.69 -0.27
C GLU A 310 24.76 -12.00 0.81
N ILE A 311 25.02 -12.37 2.06
CA ILE A 311 24.44 -11.70 3.23
C ILE A 311 25.34 -10.52 3.57
N LYS A 312 24.75 -9.32 3.67
CA LYS A 312 25.45 -8.14 4.15
C LYS A 312 25.88 -8.39 5.59
N LYS A 313 27.18 -8.32 5.84
CA LYS A 313 27.73 -8.29 7.21
C LYS A 313 27.54 -6.87 7.74
N ASP A 314 26.99 -6.77 8.95
CA ASP A 314 26.85 -5.47 9.64
C ASP A 314 28.23 -4.91 10.00
#